data_d3cb4b2a9ee0655f247bca873ef2c54a
#
_entry.id   d3cb4b2a9ee0655f247bca873ef2c54a
#
_cell.length_a   1.000
_cell.length_b   1.000
_cell.length_c   1.000
_cell.angle_alpha   90.00
_cell.angle_beta   90.00
_cell.angle_gamma   90.00
#
_symmetry.space_group_name_H-M   'P 1'
#
loop_
_entity.id
_entity.type
_entity.pdbx_description
1 polymer ?
#
loop_
_entity_poly.entity_id
_entity_poly.type
_entity_poly.pdbx_seq_one_letter_code
_entity_poly.pdbx_strand_id
1 'polypeptide(L)'
;RTEMHVDMPALNIAPYNNSFEALVKDLKKYKKNGYRVLLLSGSRTRARRLAEDLRNTENAGLTAVYTEDPMREVQPGEILTYYGHVNKGFEYPWLKFVVLSESDIFGAEKRKKKKKKLYQGQKINDFNDLKIGDYVVHETHGLGIYKGIEKVEVDKVVKDYLKIEYRDGGNLYILATGLDVIQKYASADA
;
A
#
# COMPACT_ATOMS: atom_id res chain seq x y z
N ARG A 1 -23.16 25.56 33.00
CA ARG A 1 -22.33 25.65 31.80
C ARG A 1 -23.02 24.78 30.76
N THR A 2 -23.68 25.42 29.82
CA THR A 2 -24.28 24.74 28.67
C THR A 2 -23.15 24.42 27.73
N GLU A 3 -22.77 23.13 27.63
CA GLU A 3 -21.87 22.68 26.60
C GLU A 3 -22.61 22.77 25.27
N MET A 4 -22.19 23.71 24.44
CA MET A 4 -22.68 23.82 23.07
C MET A 4 -22.00 22.73 22.27
N HIS A 5 -22.67 21.60 22.06
CA HIS A 5 -22.27 20.60 21.07
C HIS A 5 -22.46 21.22 19.68
N VAL A 6 -21.38 21.74 19.12
CA VAL A 6 -21.37 22.12 17.71
C VAL A 6 -21.13 20.84 16.92
N ASP A 7 -22.20 20.32 16.36
CA ASP A 7 -22.12 19.19 15.44
C ASP A 7 -21.54 19.70 14.12
N MET A 8 -20.25 19.38 13.85
CA MET A 8 -19.59 19.74 12.59
C MET A 8 -19.65 18.52 11.67
N PRO A 9 -20.55 18.47 10.68
CA PRO A 9 -20.62 17.34 9.77
C PRO A 9 -19.39 17.31 8.86
N ALA A 10 -18.71 16.16 8.83
CA ALA A 10 -17.71 15.87 7.83
C ALA A 10 -18.39 15.58 6.49
N LEU A 11 -17.88 16.17 5.42
CA LEU A 11 -18.32 15.86 4.06
C LEU A 11 -17.54 14.69 3.47
N ASN A 12 -18.22 13.89 2.70
CA ASN A 12 -17.58 12.82 1.93
C ASN A 12 -16.80 13.39 0.76
N ILE A 13 -15.70 12.73 0.42
CA ILE A 13 -14.89 13.07 -0.76
C ILE A 13 -15.38 12.24 -1.95
N ALA A 14 -15.62 12.91 -3.07
CA ALA A 14 -15.88 12.25 -4.35
C ALA A 14 -14.58 11.62 -4.88
N PRO A 15 -14.61 10.36 -5.35
CA PRO A 15 -13.41 9.69 -5.84
C PRO A 15 -12.88 10.34 -7.12
N TYR A 16 -11.56 10.43 -7.25
CA TYR A 16 -10.88 10.99 -8.42
C TYR A 16 -10.65 9.98 -9.54
N ASN A 17 -10.89 8.69 -9.31
CA ASN A 17 -10.81 7.60 -10.29
C ASN A 17 -9.52 7.59 -11.12
N ASN A 18 -8.37 7.71 -10.49
CA ASN A 18 -7.04 7.82 -11.10
C ASN A 18 -6.82 9.10 -11.94
N SER A 19 -7.70 10.07 -11.88
CA SER A 19 -7.50 11.34 -12.57
C SER A 19 -6.62 12.27 -11.76
N PHE A 20 -5.33 12.27 -12.06
CA PHE A 20 -4.38 13.21 -11.44
C PHE A 20 -4.71 14.67 -11.76
N GLU A 21 -5.22 14.92 -12.95
CA GLU A 21 -5.66 16.26 -13.39
C GLU A 21 -6.83 16.76 -12.51
N ALA A 22 -7.83 15.91 -12.23
CA ALA A 22 -8.95 16.27 -11.36
C ALA A 22 -8.48 16.54 -9.93
N LEU A 23 -7.53 15.74 -9.42
CA LEU A 23 -6.91 15.96 -8.12
C LEU A 23 -6.20 17.32 -8.06
N VAL A 24 -5.36 17.62 -9.03
CA VAL A 24 -4.61 18.90 -9.10
C VAL A 24 -5.58 20.09 -9.16
N LYS A 25 -6.66 19.97 -9.92
CA LYS A 25 -7.69 21.01 -10.00
C LYS A 25 -8.32 21.30 -8.64
N ASP A 26 -8.67 20.27 -7.88
CA ASP A 26 -9.24 20.42 -6.56
C ASP A 26 -8.21 20.93 -5.54
N LEU A 27 -6.97 20.46 -5.61
CA LEU A 27 -5.90 20.97 -4.74
C LEU A 27 -5.62 22.46 -4.97
N LYS A 28 -5.69 22.94 -6.19
CA LYS A 28 -5.63 24.38 -6.48
C LYS A 28 -6.76 25.15 -5.82
N LYS A 29 -7.97 24.62 -5.86
CA LYS A 29 -9.13 25.23 -5.18
C LYS A 29 -8.94 25.27 -3.68
N TYR A 30 -8.50 24.18 -3.08
CA TYR A 30 -8.23 24.12 -1.64
C TYR A 30 -7.14 25.12 -1.24
N LYS A 31 -6.06 25.20 -1.99
CA LYS A 31 -4.99 26.17 -1.75
C LYS A 31 -5.51 27.61 -1.81
N LYS A 32 -6.29 27.95 -2.84
CA LYS A 32 -6.87 29.28 -3.02
C LYS A 32 -7.78 29.68 -1.85
N ASN A 33 -8.49 28.70 -1.29
CA ASN A 33 -9.41 28.93 -0.18
C ASN A 33 -8.76 28.81 1.22
N GLY A 34 -7.43 28.66 1.27
CA GLY A 34 -6.68 28.57 2.51
C GLY A 34 -6.87 27.27 3.28
N TYR A 35 -7.23 26.19 2.60
CA TYR A 35 -7.36 24.86 3.20
C TYR A 35 -6.02 24.29 3.64
N ARG A 36 -6.08 23.52 4.70
CA ARG A 36 -5.03 22.59 5.11
C ARG A 36 -5.33 21.25 4.50
N VAL A 37 -4.40 20.72 3.72
CA VAL A 37 -4.59 19.47 2.98
C VAL A 37 -3.63 18.42 3.47
N LEU A 38 -4.15 17.25 3.85
CA LEU A 38 -3.37 16.08 4.22
C LEU A 38 -3.68 14.94 3.25
N LEU A 39 -2.64 14.43 2.58
CA LEU A 39 -2.73 13.28 1.68
C LEU A 39 -2.08 12.06 2.35
N LEU A 40 -2.85 11.01 2.53
CA LEU A 40 -2.37 9.77 3.16
C LEU A 40 -2.12 8.69 2.12
N SER A 41 -0.93 8.13 2.14
CA SER A 41 -0.54 6.99 1.32
C SER A 41 -0.15 5.79 2.17
N GLY A 42 -0.43 4.59 1.69
CA GLY A 42 -0.11 3.34 2.37
C GLY A 42 1.35 2.90 2.26
N SER A 43 2.22 3.75 1.71
CA SER A 43 3.65 3.54 1.56
C SER A 43 4.40 4.86 1.69
N ARG A 44 5.51 4.85 2.42
CA ARG A 44 6.39 6.03 2.53
C ARG A 44 6.93 6.47 1.18
N THR A 45 7.32 5.53 0.35
CA THR A 45 7.82 5.80 -1.01
C THR A 45 6.76 6.47 -1.87
N ARG A 46 5.53 5.99 -1.83
CA ARG A 46 4.41 6.58 -2.58
C ARG A 46 4.03 7.97 -2.06
N ALA A 47 4.03 8.18 -0.75
CA ALA A 47 3.77 9.48 -0.15
C ALA A 47 4.81 10.52 -0.60
N ARG A 48 6.09 10.15 -0.59
CA ARG A 48 7.20 11.00 -1.04
C ARG A 48 7.08 11.33 -2.53
N ARG A 49 6.82 10.32 -3.35
CA ARG A 49 6.65 10.47 -4.79
C ARG A 49 5.45 11.35 -5.14
N LEU A 50 4.35 11.20 -4.43
CA LEU A 50 3.16 12.03 -4.62
C LEU A 50 3.47 13.52 -4.36
N ALA A 51 4.21 13.82 -3.30
CA ALA A 51 4.64 15.19 -3.02
C ALA A 51 5.52 15.76 -4.15
N GLU A 52 6.45 14.98 -4.67
CA GLU A 52 7.31 15.38 -5.79
C GLU A 52 6.48 15.62 -7.07
N ASP A 53 5.60 14.71 -7.42
CA ASP A 53 4.74 14.81 -8.60
C ASP A 53 3.86 16.06 -8.54
N LEU A 54 3.32 16.37 -7.37
CA LEU A 54 2.50 17.58 -7.17
C LEU A 54 3.33 18.85 -7.30
N ARG A 55 4.52 18.90 -6.71
CA ARG A 55 5.43 20.05 -6.83
C ARG A 55 5.88 20.30 -8.26
N ASN A 56 6.14 19.22 -9.00
CA ASN A 56 6.66 19.25 -10.36
C ASN A 56 5.57 19.44 -11.43
N THR A 57 4.31 19.50 -11.04
CA THR A 57 3.20 19.74 -11.96
C THR A 57 3.29 21.17 -12.49
N GLU A 58 3.44 21.31 -13.80
CA GLU A 58 3.54 22.61 -14.45
C GLU A 58 2.31 23.49 -14.21
N ASN A 59 2.54 24.76 -13.97
CA ASN A 59 1.52 25.78 -13.75
C ASN A 59 0.51 25.49 -12.58
N ALA A 60 0.82 24.52 -11.74
CA ALA A 60 -0.04 24.18 -10.61
C ALA A 60 0.21 25.07 -9.38
N GLY A 61 1.48 25.49 -9.17
CA GLY A 61 1.86 26.30 -8.02
C GLY A 61 1.59 25.65 -6.67
N LEU A 62 1.58 24.31 -6.63
CA LEU A 62 1.28 23.56 -5.42
C LEU A 62 2.51 23.44 -4.53
N THR A 63 2.30 23.68 -3.23
CA THR A 63 3.32 23.50 -2.20
C THR A 63 3.05 22.19 -1.47
N ALA A 64 3.56 21.09 -2.01
CA ALA A 64 3.41 19.78 -1.42
C ALA A 64 4.70 19.35 -0.74
N VAL A 65 4.62 18.90 0.49
CA VAL A 65 5.76 18.48 1.32
C VAL A 65 5.47 17.11 1.92
N TYR A 66 6.40 16.18 1.74
CA TYR A 66 6.37 14.91 2.47
C TYR A 66 6.95 15.10 3.87
N THR A 67 6.30 14.50 4.85
CA THR A 67 6.79 14.49 6.23
C THR A 67 6.63 13.12 6.88
N GLU A 68 7.55 12.79 7.78
CA GLU A 68 7.45 11.63 8.68
C GLU A 68 7.24 12.07 10.13
N ASP A 69 7.25 13.37 10.38
CA ASP A 69 7.05 13.93 11.71
C ASP A 69 5.55 14.00 12.05
N PRO A 70 5.04 13.21 13.02
CA PRO A 70 3.64 13.23 13.41
C PRO A 70 3.22 14.53 14.11
N MET A 71 4.18 15.35 14.54
CA MET A 71 3.93 16.63 15.18
C MET A 71 3.92 17.82 14.20
N ARG A 72 4.25 17.57 12.94
CA ARG A 72 4.25 18.58 11.90
C ARG A 72 2.82 19.03 11.60
N GLU A 73 2.52 20.24 11.89
CA GLU A 73 1.23 20.85 11.55
C GLU A 73 1.18 21.29 10.08
N VAL A 74 0.04 21.03 9.44
CA VAL A 74 -0.22 21.55 8.10
C VAL A 74 -0.69 23.00 8.19
N GLN A 75 -0.08 23.86 7.38
CA GLN A 75 -0.42 25.28 7.34
C GLN A 75 -1.52 25.57 6.30
N PRO A 76 -2.28 26.67 6.44
CA PRO A 76 -3.24 27.08 5.42
C PRO A 76 -2.59 27.20 4.04
N GLY A 77 -3.18 26.58 3.02
CA GLY A 77 -2.65 26.55 1.66
C GLY A 77 -1.52 25.54 1.41
N GLU A 78 -1.09 24.84 2.44
CA GLU A 78 -0.07 23.81 2.36
C GLU A 78 -0.70 22.42 2.13
N ILE A 79 0.04 21.56 1.42
CA ILE A 79 -0.30 20.17 1.23
C ILE A 79 0.79 19.34 1.88
N LEU A 80 0.43 18.51 2.87
CA LEU A 80 1.33 17.50 3.43
C LEU A 80 0.97 16.11 2.89
N THR A 81 1.98 15.37 2.49
CA THR A 81 1.85 13.94 2.25
C THR A 81 2.47 13.17 3.41
N TYR A 82 1.81 12.11 3.83
CA TYR A 82 2.18 11.34 5.00
C TYR A 82 1.88 9.86 4.81
N TYR A 83 2.67 9.00 5.47
CA TYR A 83 2.37 7.60 5.55
C TYR A 83 1.24 7.37 6.55
N GLY A 84 0.14 6.85 6.07
CA GLY A 84 -1.02 6.55 6.90
C GLY A 84 -2.13 5.90 6.10
N HIS A 85 -3.13 5.40 6.80
CA HIS A 85 -4.25 4.73 6.19
C HIS A 85 -5.57 5.20 6.77
N VAL A 86 -6.44 5.65 5.89
CA VAL A 86 -7.87 5.84 6.14
C VAL A 86 -8.65 5.22 4.99
N ASN A 87 -9.80 4.64 5.28
CA ASN A 87 -10.62 3.99 4.25
C ASN A 87 -11.18 4.98 3.24
N LYS A 88 -11.61 6.14 3.71
CA LYS A 88 -12.13 7.25 2.92
C LYS A 88 -11.63 8.55 3.52
N GLY A 89 -11.32 9.51 2.65
CA GLY A 89 -11.04 10.87 3.06
C GLY A 89 -12.31 11.60 3.52
N PHE A 90 -12.10 12.77 4.04
CA PHE A 90 -13.17 13.62 4.56
C PHE A 90 -12.77 15.08 4.47
N GLU A 91 -13.78 15.96 4.41
CA GLU A 91 -13.61 17.40 4.41
C GLU A 91 -14.39 18.03 5.57
N TYR A 92 -13.73 18.95 6.28
CA TYR A 92 -14.36 19.85 7.24
C TYR A 92 -14.32 21.29 6.72
N PRO A 93 -15.33 21.76 5.98
CA PRO A 93 -15.32 23.09 5.38
C PRO A 93 -15.17 24.21 6.41
N TRP A 94 -15.75 24.05 7.59
CA TRP A 94 -15.67 25.01 8.67
C TRP A 94 -14.27 25.21 9.23
N LEU A 95 -13.46 24.16 9.21
CA LEU A 95 -12.07 24.17 9.63
C LEU A 95 -11.12 24.44 8.46
N LYS A 96 -11.64 24.47 7.23
CA LYS A 96 -10.84 24.47 6.00
C LYS A 96 -9.75 23.41 6.06
N PHE A 97 -10.18 22.20 6.36
CA PHE A 97 -9.31 21.03 6.51
C PHE A 97 -9.86 19.86 5.70
N VAL A 98 -9.01 19.21 4.94
CA VAL A 98 -9.36 18.05 4.11
C VAL A 98 -8.29 16.97 4.21
N VAL A 99 -8.73 15.75 4.37
CA VAL A 99 -7.90 14.54 4.30
C VAL A 99 -8.31 13.74 3.08
N LEU A 100 -7.36 13.46 2.21
CA LEU A 100 -7.53 12.60 1.05
C LEU A 100 -6.75 11.32 1.27
N SER A 101 -7.41 10.18 1.04
CA SER A 101 -6.78 8.87 1.09
C SER A 101 -6.29 8.45 -0.29
N GLU A 102 -5.38 7.50 -0.32
CA GLU A 102 -4.93 6.88 -1.57
C GLU A 102 -6.09 6.25 -2.37
N SER A 103 -7.09 5.69 -1.67
CA SER A 103 -8.28 5.15 -2.30
C SER A 103 -9.17 6.22 -2.97
N ASP A 104 -9.20 7.43 -2.46
CA ASP A 104 -9.93 8.55 -3.08
C ASP A 104 -9.24 8.99 -4.37
N ILE A 105 -7.92 8.98 -4.39
CA ILE A 105 -7.11 9.47 -5.51
C ILE A 105 -7.04 8.43 -6.64
N PHE A 106 -6.66 7.20 -6.32
CA PHE A 106 -6.36 6.13 -7.28
C PHE A 106 -7.50 5.11 -7.42
N GLY A 107 -8.62 5.34 -6.73
CA GLY A 107 -9.66 4.35 -6.55
C GLY A 107 -9.26 3.37 -5.43
N ALA A 108 -10.26 2.75 -4.79
CA ALA A 108 -9.98 1.60 -3.97
C ALA A 108 -9.18 0.65 -4.86
N GLU A 109 -7.94 0.35 -4.50
CA GLU A 109 -7.37 -0.90 -4.97
C GLU A 109 -8.52 -1.87 -4.80
N LYS A 110 -9.04 -2.40 -5.90
CA LYS A 110 -9.86 -3.59 -5.80
C LYS A 110 -8.94 -4.48 -5.00
N ARG A 111 -9.12 -4.48 -3.67
CA ARG A 111 -8.67 -5.61 -2.88
C ARG A 111 -9.26 -6.71 -3.70
N LYS A 112 -8.47 -7.28 -4.59
CA LYS A 112 -8.80 -8.56 -5.17
C LYS A 112 -9.18 -9.29 -3.95
N LYS A 113 -10.54 -9.39 -3.70
CA LYS A 113 -11.03 -10.22 -2.61
C LYS A 113 -10.16 -11.40 -2.79
N LYS A 114 -9.20 -11.62 -1.86
CA LYS A 114 -8.36 -12.80 -1.94
C LYS A 114 -9.43 -13.84 -2.15
N LYS A 115 -9.69 -14.22 -3.42
CA LYS A 115 -10.45 -15.40 -3.68
C LYS A 115 -9.67 -16.35 -2.83
N LYS A 116 -10.24 -16.78 -1.70
CA LYS A 116 -9.71 -17.91 -0.96
C LYS A 116 -9.59 -18.93 -2.07
N LYS A 117 -8.43 -18.94 -2.72
CA LYS A 117 -8.15 -19.95 -3.71
C LYS A 117 -8.29 -21.21 -2.90
N LEU A 118 -9.25 -22.00 -3.24
CA LEU A 118 -9.64 -23.27 -2.61
C LEU A 118 -8.50 -24.29 -2.67
N TYR A 119 -7.28 -23.87 -2.57
CA TYR A 119 -6.14 -24.74 -2.40
C TYR A 119 -6.04 -25.02 -0.91
N GLN A 120 -6.66 -26.09 -0.47
CA GLN A 120 -6.43 -26.64 0.86
C GLN A 120 -5.08 -27.34 0.85
N GLY A 121 -4.01 -26.55 0.97
CA GLY A 121 -2.68 -27.09 1.15
C GLY A 121 -2.42 -27.43 2.62
N GLN A 122 -1.45 -28.31 2.86
CA GLN A 122 -0.96 -28.61 4.19
C GLN A 122 -0.04 -27.49 4.67
N LYS A 123 -0.19 -27.11 5.94
CA LYS A 123 0.71 -26.17 6.58
C LYS A 123 2.12 -26.75 6.64
N ILE A 124 3.11 -25.96 6.25
CA ILE A 124 4.53 -26.31 6.32
C ILE A 124 5.08 -25.76 7.61
N ASN A 125 5.54 -26.61 8.52
CA ASN A 125 6.13 -26.21 9.79
C ASN A 125 7.64 -26.11 9.71
N ASP A 126 8.27 -26.91 8.85
CA ASP A 126 9.72 -26.95 8.62
C ASP A 126 9.99 -27.18 7.12
N PHE A 127 11.09 -26.62 6.62
CA PHE A 127 11.51 -26.85 5.22
C PHE A 127 11.81 -28.33 4.93
N ASN A 128 12.09 -29.16 5.94
CA ASN A 128 12.24 -30.61 5.81
C ASN A 128 10.93 -31.32 5.41
N ASP A 129 9.80 -30.68 5.56
CA ASP A 129 8.50 -31.18 5.12
C ASP A 129 8.35 -31.13 3.60
N LEU A 130 9.25 -30.41 2.92
CA LEU A 130 9.27 -30.24 1.48
C LEU A 130 10.37 -31.09 0.83
N LYS A 131 10.02 -31.71 -0.30
CA LYS A 131 10.95 -32.39 -1.22
C LYS A 131 11.02 -31.62 -2.52
N ILE A 132 12.17 -31.65 -3.17
CA ILE A 132 12.35 -31.04 -4.49
C ILE A 132 11.34 -31.66 -5.46
N GLY A 133 10.59 -30.80 -6.16
CA GLY A 133 9.52 -31.20 -7.05
C GLY A 133 8.12 -31.13 -6.44
N ASP A 134 8.00 -30.93 -5.14
CA ASP A 134 6.71 -30.73 -4.50
C ASP A 134 6.02 -29.46 -5.02
N TYR A 135 4.70 -29.54 -5.15
CA TYR A 135 3.88 -28.39 -5.48
C TYR A 135 3.55 -27.60 -4.23
N VAL A 136 3.84 -26.30 -4.28
CA VAL A 136 3.57 -25.37 -3.18
C VAL A 136 2.72 -24.22 -3.66
N VAL A 137 1.89 -23.69 -2.78
CA VAL A 137 1.03 -22.54 -3.04
C VAL A 137 1.50 -21.37 -2.18
N HIS A 138 1.92 -20.30 -2.84
CA HIS A 138 2.20 -19.04 -2.18
C HIS A 138 0.91 -18.21 -2.06
N GLU A 139 0.70 -17.56 -0.93
CA GLU A 139 -0.53 -16.79 -0.68
C GLU A 139 -0.79 -15.68 -1.71
N THR A 140 0.26 -15.11 -2.29
CA THR A 140 0.18 -14.00 -3.25
C THR A 140 0.47 -14.45 -4.69
N HIS A 141 1.48 -15.31 -4.89
CA HIS A 141 1.99 -15.70 -6.20
C HIS A 141 1.38 -16.99 -6.76
N GLY A 142 0.63 -17.74 -5.96
CA GLY A 142 -0.07 -18.94 -6.40
C GLY A 142 0.80 -20.19 -6.43
N LEU A 143 0.48 -21.13 -7.34
CA LEU A 143 1.08 -22.45 -7.43
C LEU A 143 2.44 -22.42 -8.12
N GLY A 144 3.42 -23.04 -7.50
CA GLY A 144 4.76 -23.24 -8.04
C GLY A 144 5.36 -24.59 -7.62
N ILE A 145 6.58 -24.85 -8.05
CA ILE A 145 7.31 -26.08 -7.75
C ILE A 145 8.52 -25.75 -6.88
N TYR A 146 8.66 -26.47 -5.78
CA TYR A 146 9.82 -26.34 -4.90
C TYR A 146 11.07 -26.92 -5.55
N LYS A 147 12.13 -26.11 -5.65
CA LYS A 147 13.41 -26.46 -6.30
C LYS A 147 14.57 -26.64 -5.33
N GLY A 148 14.35 -26.55 -4.05
CA GLY A 148 15.39 -26.69 -3.02
C GLY A 148 15.77 -25.39 -2.36
N ILE A 149 16.82 -25.46 -1.54
CA ILE A 149 17.35 -24.34 -0.79
C ILE A 149 18.55 -23.75 -1.52
N GLU A 150 18.59 -22.45 -1.68
CA GLU A 150 19.73 -21.70 -2.18
C GLU A 150 20.23 -20.71 -1.14
N LYS A 151 21.55 -20.61 -1.02
CA LYS A 151 22.20 -19.56 -0.23
C LYS A 151 22.32 -18.32 -1.10
N VAL A 152 21.76 -17.20 -0.62
CA VAL A 152 21.82 -15.91 -1.31
C VAL A 152 22.46 -14.91 -0.39
N GLU A 153 23.48 -14.19 -0.90
CA GLU A 153 24.12 -13.10 -0.21
C GLU A 153 23.41 -11.79 -0.53
N VAL A 154 22.91 -11.11 0.52
CA VAL A 154 22.33 -9.77 0.45
C VAL A 154 23.03 -8.91 1.50
N ASP A 155 23.61 -7.77 1.09
CA ASP A 155 24.34 -6.86 1.98
C ASP A 155 25.43 -7.54 2.82
N LYS A 156 26.20 -8.42 2.22
CA LYS A 156 27.26 -9.25 2.86
C LYS A 156 26.75 -10.24 3.91
N VAL A 157 25.45 -10.47 3.97
CA VAL A 157 24.82 -11.47 4.83
C VAL A 157 24.32 -12.61 3.97
N VAL A 158 24.78 -13.84 4.25
CA VAL A 158 24.32 -15.06 3.58
C VAL A 158 23.12 -15.62 4.31
N LYS A 159 22.01 -15.83 3.60
CA LYS A 159 20.78 -16.42 4.14
C LYS A 159 20.34 -17.59 3.27
N ASP A 160 19.65 -18.53 3.89
CA ASP A 160 19.03 -19.65 3.19
C ASP A 160 17.64 -19.26 2.68
N TYR A 161 17.40 -19.50 1.40
CA TYR A 161 16.11 -19.25 0.74
C TYR A 161 15.58 -20.52 0.13
N LEU A 162 14.27 -20.74 0.21
CA LEU A 162 13.56 -21.73 -0.56
C LEU A 162 13.31 -21.17 -1.96
N LYS A 163 13.71 -21.90 -2.98
CA LYS A 163 13.46 -21.54 -4.39
C LYS A 163 12.19 -22.21 -4.88
N ILE A 164 11.29 -21.40 -5.42
CA ILE A 164 10.05 -21.86 -6.04
C ILE A 164 10.04 -21.39 -7.49
N GLU A 165 9.87 -22.33 -8.41
CA GLU A 165 9.79 -22.07 -9.85
C GLU A 165 8.34 -22.06 -10.31
N TYR A 166 8.00 -21.07 -11.12
CA TYR A 166 6.69 -20.91 -11.72
C TYR A 166 6.68 -21.32 -13.19
N ARG A 167 5.51 -21.59 -13.72
CA ARG A 167 5.30 -22.08 -15.10
C ARG A 167 5.85 -21.15 -16.18
N ASP A 168 5.96 -19.88 -15.91
CA ASP A 168 6.53 -18.86 -16.79
C ASP A 168 8.06 -18.80 -16.77
N GLY A 169 8.70 -19.67 -15.98
CA GLY A 169 10.14 -19.70 -15.77
C GLY A 169 10.66 -18.74 -14.70
N GLY A 170 9.77 -17.96 -14.08
CA GLY A 170 10.12 -17.08 -12.97
C GLY A 170 10.41 -17.86 -11.69
N ASN A 171 11.30 -17.32 -10.86
CA ASN A 171 11.65 -17.93 -9.58
C ASN A 171 11.27 -16.97 -8.44
N LEU A 172 10.76 -17.54 -7.35
CA LEU A 172 10.52 -16.85 -6.10
C LEU A 172 11.44 -17.41 -5.02
N TYR A 173 12.07 -16.54 -4.25
CA TYR A 173 12.92 -16.92 -3.13
C TYR A 173 12.24 -16.52 -1.83
N ILE A 174 12.04 -17.47 -0.92
CA ILE A 174 11.40 -17.28 0.37
C ILE A 174 12.41 -17.61 1.46
N LEU A 175 12.55 -16.71 2.45
CA LEU A 175 13.39 -17.01 3.62
C LEU A 175 12.95 -18.31 4.29
N ALA A 176 13.89 -19.16 4.65
CA ALA A 176 13.61 -20.43 5.30
C ALA A 176 12.84 -20.28 6.64
N THR A 177 12.89 -19.09 7.24
CA THR A 177 12.13 -18.72 8.43
C THR A 177 10.72 -18.19 8.13
N GLY A 178 10.39 -17.90 6.87
CA GLY A 178 9.12 -17.33 6.43
C GLY A 178 8.16 -18.33 5.78
N LEU A 179 8.07 -19.55 6.29
CA LEU A 179 7.29 -20.65 5.72
C LEU A 179 5.76 -20.49 5.83
N ASP A 180 5.29 -19.54 6.62
CA ASP A 180 3.88 -19.26 6.84
C ASP A 180 3.15 -18.71 5.60
N VAL A 181 3.90 -18.21 4.62
CA VAL A 181 3.36 -17.67 3.36
C VAL A 181 3.11 -18.73 2.29
N ILE A 182 3.58 -19.97 2.50
CA ILE A 182 3.41 -21.08 1.57
C ILE A 182 2.76 -22.29 2.24
N GLN A 183 2.12 -23.11 1.42
CA GLN A 183 1.50 -24.37 1.83
C GLN A 183 1.87 -25.46 0.82
N LYS A 184 2.05 -26.69 1.30
CA LYS A 184 2.25 -27.85 0.43
C LYS A 184 0.92 -28.25 -0.19
N TYR A 185 0.86 -28.25 -1.52
CA TYR A 185 -0.34 -28.60 -2.27
C TYR A 185 -0.38 -30.08 -2.63
N ALA A 186 0.72 -30.61 -3.20
CA ALA A 186 0.85 -32.00 -3.59
C ALA A 186 2.32 -32.43 -3.56
N SER A 187 2.56 -33.74 -3.42
CA SER A 187 3.90 -34.30 -3.55
C SER A 187 4.34 -34.38 -5.00
N ALA A 188 5.65 -34.47 -5.23
CA ALA A 188 6.23 -34.61 -6.56
C ALA A 188 5.75 -35.87 -7.32
N ASP A 189 5.35 -36.88 -6.56
CA ASP A 189 4.90 -38.19 -7.08
C ASP A 189 3.36 -38.26 -7.24
N ALA A 190 2.65 -37.14 -7.14
CA ALA A 190 1.19 -37.11 -7.21
C ALA A 190 0.65 -36.84 -8.61
#